data_a2459fe736283a2cbbecadf44c561f05
#
_entry.id   a2459fe736283a2cbbecadf44c561f05
#
_cell.length_a   1.000
_cell.length_b   1.000
_cell.length_c   1.000
_cell.angle_alpha   90.00
_cell.angle_beta   90.00
_cell.angle_gamma   90.00
#
_symmetry.space_group_name_H-M   'P 1'
#
loop_
_entity.id
_entity.type
_entity.pdbx_description
1 polymer ?
#
loop_
_entity_poly.entity_id
_entity_poly.type
_entity_poly.pdbx_seq_one_letter_code
_entity_poly.pdbx_strand_id
1 'polypeptide(L)'
;KVVDGATYQDLTSFTILHYGSDQQLGMAIANPGDVNNDGVGDLLVGATASGSGYQGRAYIIDGASHLQLIMHEVIGRGSNDFFGESLCGAGDVNQDGFEDFLVGAGASSSGGGNGRGYVDLYSGRDGSLMKSWDGAADFDHMGRVALAGDINGDGDEEIMMGAWLQSGGPGYVSIVGLDAFLAMDSRKLSMSAGAPITLEVDFPDTEAGQSYSFLMSYTGGGSSIVGGIEVPLASDNLFRAMLRGWYPPILGDTRGTLDLQGDATTDLQAVPALVSMLGRRLYLCVISFDAATMSARRTSTLRSFEVTL
;
A
#
# COMPACT_ATOMS: atom_id res chain seq x y z
N LYS A 1 10.56 18.73 19.91
CA LYS A 1 10.17 20.13 20.03
C LYS A 1 9.55 20.57 18.71
N VAL A 2 8.30 21.02 18.73
CA VAL A 2 7.61 21.58 17.59
C VAL A 2 7.61 23.08 17.70
N VAL A 3 8.00 23.76 16.62
CA VAL A 3 8.14 25.22 16.58
C VAL A 3 7.24 25.76 15.48
N ASP A 4 6.47 26.79 15.77
CA ASP A 4 5.70 27.52 14.77
C ASP A 4 6.65 28.17 13.75
N GLY A 5 6.48 27.85 12.46
CA GLY A 5 7.35 28.32 11.40
C GLY A 5 7.29 29.81 11.12
N ALA A 6 6.20 30.49 11.49
CA ALA A 6 6.02 31.92 11.30
C ALA A 6 6.51 32.76 12.50
N THR A 7 6.26 32.26 13.70
CA THR A 7 6.55 33.00 14.94
C THR A 7 7.81 32.54 15.65
N TYR A 8 8.33 31.37 15.28
CA TYR A 8 9.46 30.68 15.94
C TYR A 8 9.20 30.39 17.44
N GLN A 9 7.92 30.37 17.84
CA GLN A 9 7.53 30.01 19.19
C GLN A 9 7.43 28.51 19.35
N ASP A 10 7.73 28.03 20.55
CA ASP A 10 7.53 26.64 20.90
C ASP A 10 6.03 26.35 21.01
N LEU A 11 5.52 25.53 20.10
CA LEU A 11 4.15 25.03 20.15
C LEU A 11 4.04 23.92 21.19
N THR A 12 4.97 22.99 21.15
CA THR A 12 5.07 21.90 22.11
C THR A 12 6.49 21.32 22.15
N SER A 13 6.81 20.69 23.26
CA SER A 13 7.97 19.79 23.34
C SER A 13 7.50 18.46 23.90
N PHE A 14 7.85 17.40 23.25
CA PHE A 14 7.54 16.06 23.71
C PHE A 14 8.82 15.24 23.82
N THR A 15 8.77 14.30 24.72
CA THR A 15 9.81 13.27 24.84
C THR A 15 9.09 11.94 24.74
N ILE A 16 9.42 11.16 23.74
CA ILE A 16 8.94 9.79 23.65
C ILE A 16 9.64 9.02 24.75
N LEU A 17 8.93 8.76 25.85
CA LEU A 17 9.40 7.93 26.94
C LEU A 17 9.05 6.48 26.57
N HIS A 18 9.90 5.85 25.77
CA HIS A 18 9.79 4.42 25.57
C HIS A 18 10.61 3.68 26.63
N TYR A 19 9.96 2.73 27.32
CA TYR A 19 10.61 1.90 28.32
C TYR A 19 11.44 0.82 27.61
N GLY A 20 12.68 1.13 27.28
CA GLY A 20 13.56 0.17 26.66
C GLY A 20 14.83 0.79 26.08
N SER A 21 15.60 -0.01 25.39
CA SER A 21 16.86 0.36 24.75
C SER A 21 16.61 0.94 23.33
N ASP A 22 15.67 1.88 23.17
CA ASP A 22 15.43 2.52 21.88
C ASP A 22 16.58 3.46 21.55
N GLN A 23 17.64 2.86 21.05
CA GLN A 23 18.81 3.60 20.60
C GLN A 23 18.52 4.21 19.22
N GLN A 24 19.02 5.42 19.01
CA GLN A 24 18.89 6.18 17.77
C GLN A 24 17.42 6.55 17.41
N LEU A 25 16.55 6.74 18.42
CA LEU A 25 15.23 7.33 18.20
C LEU A 25 15.37 8.72 17.58
N GLY A 26 14.62 8.97 16.48
CA GLY A 26 14.72 10.20 15.70
C GLY A 26 15.80 10.16 14.62
N MET A 27 16.36 8.98 14.32
CA MET A 27 17.31 8.81 13.20
C MET A 27 16.68 9.22 11.86
N ALA A 28 15.41 8.91 11.68
CA ALA A 28 14.56 9.43 10.62
C ALA A 28 13.25 9.95 11.22
N ILE A 29 12.69 10.98 10.60
CA ILE A 29 11.40 11.54 10.91
C ILE A 29 10.67 11.91 9.62
N ALA A 30 9.37 11.67 9.57
CA ALA A 30 8.53 12.04 8.44
C ALA A 30 7.15 12.49 8.93
N ASN A 31 6.43 13.16 8.06
CA ASN A 31 5.00 13.41 8.21
C ASN A 31 4.27 12.32 7.41
N PRO A 32 3.58 11.38 8.04
CA PRO A 32 2.78 10.37 7.35
C PRO A 32 1.42 10.91 6.87
N GLY A 33 1.04 12.11 7.30
CA GLY A 33 -0.30 12.66 7.15
C GLY A 33 -1.17 12.49 8.40
N ASP A 34 -2.47 12.42 8.23
CA ASP A 34 -3.47 12.19 9.28
C ASP A 34 -3.85 10.70 9.31
N VAL A 35 -3.05 9.93 10.05
CA VAL A 35 -3.12 8.46 10.06
C VAL A 35 -4.36 7.94 10.81
N ASN A 36 -4.94 8.75 11.69
CA ASN A 36 -6.11 8.37 12.49
C ASN A 36 -7.41 9.09 12.08
N ASN A 37 -7.33 9.95 11.06
CA ASN A 37 -8.44 10.74 10.51
C ASN A 37 -9.12 11.65 11.56
N ASP A 38 -8.32 12.29 12.43
CA ASP A 38 -8.79 13.22 13.46
C ASP A 38 -8.68 14.70 13.04
N GLY A 39 -8.15 14.97 11.86
CA GLY A 39 -7.94 16.30 11.28
C GLY A 39 -6.61 16.95 11.66
N VAL A 40 -5.72 16.24 12.34
CA VAL A 40 -4.38 16.71 12.73
C VAL A 40 -3.32 15.77 12.18
N GLY A 41 -2.32 16.31 11.49
CA GLY A 41 -1.23 15.50 10.96
C GLY A 41 -0.39 14.86 12.07
N ASP A 42 0.04 13.64 11.83
CA ASP A 42 0.79 12.79 12.75
C ASP A 42 2.30 12.80 12.51
N LEU A 43 3.04 12.11 13.34
CA LEU A 43 4.50 12.02 13.25
C LEU A 43 4.97 10.57 13.13
N LEU A 44 5.76 10.30 12.11
CA LEU A 44 6.45 9.01 11.92
C LEU A 44 7.91 9.16 12.34
N VAL A 45 8.37 8.30 13.25
CA VAL A 45 9.71 8.38 13.86
C VAL A 45 10.40 7.02 13.86
N GLY A 46 11.64 6.96 13.36
CA GLY A 46 12.48 5.78 13.35
C GLY A 46 13.43 5.69 14.53
N ALA A 47 13.67 4.46 14.99
CA ALA A 47 14.59 4.08 16.06
C ALA A 47 15.44 2.88 15.61
N THR A 48 16.43 3.12 14.76
CA THR A 48 17.12 2.09 13.98
C THR A 48 17.96 1.10 14.80
N ALA A 49 18.44 1.50 15.96
CA ALA A 49 19.21 0.62 16.84
C ALA A 49 18.36 0.02 17.97
N SER A 50 17.05 0.04 17.83
CA SER A 50 16.10 -0.49 18.80
C SER A 50 15.93 -1.99 18.69
N GLY A 51 15.49 -2.62 19.79
CA GLY A 51 15.22 -4.05 19.84
C GLY A 51 16.46 -4.94 19.99
N SER A 52 16.23 -6.24 20.01
CA SER A 52 17.32 -7.22 20.19
C SER A 52 18.13 -7.35 18.88
N GLY A 53 19.40 -7.00 18.93
CA GLY A 53 20.30 -7.15 17.77
C GLY A 53 20.12 -6.09 16.70
N TYR A 54 19.72 -4.85 17.05
CA TYR A 54 19.56 -3.75 16.10
C TYR A 54 18.50 -4.03 15.02
N GLN A 55 17.40 -4.63 15.41
CA GLN A 55 16.27 -4.94 14.53
C GLN A 55 15.65 -3.66 13.94
N GLY A 56 15.58 -2.61 14.77
CA GLY A 56 14.99 -1.33 14.42
C GLY A 56 13.48 -1.30 14.56
N ARG A 57 12.95 -0.09 14.70
CA ARG A 57 11.52 0.19 14.89
C ARG A 57 11.12 1.49 14.24
N ALA A 58 9.84 1.61 13.92
CA ALA A 58 9.23 2.88 13.60
C ALA A 58 7.92 3.04 14.39
N TYR A 59 7.61 4.29 14.74
CA TYR A 59 6.48 4.67 15.57
C TYR A 59 5.63 5.70 14.85
N ILE A 60 4.32 5.50 14.83
CA ILE A 60 3.34 6.54 14.54
C ILE A 60 2.90 7.17 15.84
N ILE A 61 2.98 8.49 15.93
CA ILE A 61 2.69 9.28 17.10
C ILE A 61 1.62 10.29 16.77
N ASP A 62 0.51 10.24 17.49
CA ASP A 62 -0.65 11.09 17.33
C ASP A 62 -0.30 12.58 17.56
N GLY A 63 -0.55 13.40 16.54
CA GLY A 63 -0.32 14.84 16.58
C GLY A 63 -1.28 15.58 17.50
N ALA A 64 -2.54 15.17 17.59
CA ALA A 64 -3.56 15.82 18.39
C ALA A 64 -3.35 15.62 19.89
N SER A 65 -2.76 14.50 20.31
CA SER A 65 -2.41 14.23 21.72
C SER A 65 -1.19 15.01 22.21
N HIS A 66 -0.70 15.98 21.46
CA HIS A 66 0.58 16.65 21.72
C HIS A 66 1.75 15.67 21.77
N LEU A 67 1.69 14.63 20.94
CA LEU A 67 2.76 13.66 20.67
C LEU A 67 3.11 12.76 21.88
N GLN A 68 2.12 12.44 22.70
CA GLN A 68 2.29 11.54 23.84
C GLN A 68 1.69 10.15 23.62
N LEU A 69 0.90 9.97 22.54
CA LEU A 69 0.27 8.70 22.21
C LEU A 69 0.98 8.06 21.03
N ILE A 70 1.56 6.88 21.25
CA ILE A 70 2.01 6.00 20.16
C ILE A 70 0.81 5.21 19.68
N MET A 71 0.41 5.42 18.42
CA MET A 71 -0.69 4.70 17.78
C MET A 71 -0.25 3.35 17.25
N HIS A 72 0.86 3.34 16.51
CA HIS A 72 1.41 2.13 15.94
C HIS A 72 2.91 2.01 16.22
N GLU A 73 3.35 0.79 16.46
CA GLU A 73 4.73 0.38 16.52
C GLU A 73 4.94 -0.73 15.50
N VAL A 74 5.83 -0.51 14.54
CA VAL A 74 6.24 -1.53 13.57
C VAL A 74 7.71 -1.85 13.76
N ILE A 75 8.06 -3.14 13.55
CA ILE A 75 9.35 -3.69 13.95
C ILE A 75 9.99 -4.38 12.75
N GLY A 76 11.29 -4.19 12.57
CA GLY A 76 12.05 -4.86 11.51
C GLY A 76 11.99 -6.39 11.61
N ARG A 77 12.22 -7.07 10.51
CA ARG A 77 12.04 -8.53 10.36
C ARG A 77 13.10 -9.34 11.12
N GLY A 78 14.30 -8.79 11.31
CA GLY A 78 15.38 -9.52 11.92
C GLY A 78 16.51 -8.67 12.48
N SER A 79 17.52 -9.33 13.07
CA SER A 79 18.67 -8.65 13.65
C SER A 79 19.51 -7.94 12.58
N ASN A 80 20.01 -6.76 12.92
CA ASN A 80 20.80 -5.87 12.06
C ASN A 80 20.05 -5.37 10.81
N ASP A 81 18.73 -5.28 10.88
CA ASP A 81 17.93 -4.68 9.79
C ASP A 81 18.03 -3.17 9.79
N PHE A 82 18.21 -2.56 10.95
CA PHE A 82 18.18 -1.11 11.15
C PHE A 82 16.91 -0.48 10.58
N PHE A 83 15.80 -1.20 10.71
CA PHE A 83 14.49 -0.77 10.25
C PHE A 83 14.11 0.60 10.82
N GLY A 84 13.51 1.46 10.00
CA GLY A 84 13.23 2.85 10.37
C GLY A 84 14.34 3.83 10.00
N GLU A 85 15.31 3.46 9.16
CA GLU A 85 16.36 4.37 8.68
C GLU A 85 15.87 5.34 7.60
N SER A 86 14.80 5.02 6.91
CA SER A 86 14.13 5.87 5.94
C SER A 86 12.62 5.72 6.09
N LEU A 87 11.92 6.84 6.07
CA LEU A 87 10.51 6.94 6.37
C LEU A 87 9.83 7.87 5.37
N CYS A 88 8.59 7.54 4.97
CA CYS A 88 7.78 8.37 4.10
C CYS A 88 6.29 8.14 4.39
N GLY A 89 5.47 9.19 4.33
CA GLY A 89 4.02 9.02 4.17
C GLY A 89 3.73 8.48 2.78
N ALA A 90 2.68 7.74 2.62
CA ALA A 90 2.27 7.13 1.36
C ALA A 90 0.90 7.65 0.86
N GLY A 91 0.24 8.52 1.64
CA GLY A 91 -1.16 8.86 1.41
C GLY A 91 -2.09 7.68 1.74
N ASP A 92 -3.37 7.82 1.48
CA ASP A 92 -4.36 6.75 1.65
C ASP A 92 -4.33 5.81 0.43
N VAL A 93 -3.37 4.88 0.42
CA VAL A 93 -3.08 4.00 -0.73
C VAL A 93 -4.22 3.02 -0.99
N ASN A 94 -4.86 2.53 0.07
CA ASN A 94 -5.95 1.56 -0.03
C ASN A 94 -7.34 2.19 -0.02
N GLN A 95 -7.43 3.51 0.08
CA GLN A 95 -8.65 4.32 0.08
C GLN A 95 -9.62 3.95 1.22
N ASP A 96 -9.06 3.59 2.39
CA ASP A 96 -9.86 3.27 3.58
C ASP A 96 -10.11 4.48 4.51
N GLY A 97 -9.64 5.66 4.13
CA GLY A 97 -9.81 6.93 4.84
C GLY A 97 -8.71 7.22 5.86
N PHE A 98 -7.67 6.41 5.92
CA PHE A 98 -6.51 6.57 6.81
C PHE A 98 -5.24 6.63 5.98
N GLU A 99 -4.38 7.61 6.24
CA GLU A 99 -3.14 7.74 5.48
C GLU A 99 -2.12 6.67 5.88
N ASP A 100 -1.50 6.04 4.88
CA ASP A 100 -0.57 4.92 5.02
C ASP A 100 0.88 5.40 5.06
N PHE A 101 1.83 4.51 5.40
CA PHE A 101 3.22 4.89 5.56
C PHE A 101 4.22 3.83 5.15
N LEU A 102 5.39 4.29 4.72
CA LEU A 102 6.51 3.47 4.25
C LEU A 102 7.68 3.51 5.22
N VAL A 103 8.30 2.35 5.43
CA VAL A 103 9.47 2.20 6.30
C VAL A 103 10.53 1.37 5.61
N GLY A 104 11.75 1.87 5.55
CA GLY A 104 12.90 1.22 4.92
C GLY A 104 13.90 0.66 5.90
N ALA A 105 14.61 -0.40 5.44
CA ALA A 105 15.62 -1.17 6.17
C ALA A 105 16.79 -1.57 5.25
N GLY A 106 17.67 -0.61 4.93
CA GLY A 106 18.71 -0.82 3.91
C GLY A 106 19.86 -1.74 4.31
N ALA A 107 20.08 -1.94 5.60
CA ALA A 107 21.13 -2.86 6.06
C ALA A 107 20.64 -4.30 6.28
N SER A 108 19.35 -4.56 6.02
CA SER A 108 18.73 -5.83 6.35
C SER A 108 19.40 -7.04 5.70
N SER A 109 19.68 -8.03 6.53
CA SER A 109 19.99 -9.38 6.11
C SER A 109 18.78 -10.34 6.27
N SER A 110 17.63 -9.83 6.65
CA SER A 110 16.37 -10.59 6.72
C SER A 110 15.94 -11.08 5.35
N GLY A 111 15.35 -12.25 5.28
CA GLY A 111 15.01 -12.88 4.01
C GLY A 111 16.11 -13.75 3.39
N GLY A 112 17.20 -14.00 4.13
CA GLY A 112 18.28 -14.93 3.74
C GLY A 112 19.37 -14.32 2.86
N GLY A 113 19.33 -13.00 2.64
CA GLY A 113 20.37 -12.26 1.93
C GLY A 113 21.30 -11.50 2.87
N ASN A 114 22.51 -11.21 2.43
CA ASN A 114 23.46 -10.39 3.17
C ASN A 114 23.30 -8.91 2.75
N GLY A 115 22.51 -8.12 3.50
CA GLY A 115 22.34 -6.70 3.20
C GLY A 115 21.53 -6.43 1.94
N ARG A 116 20.54 -7.25 1.61
CA ARG A 116 19.63 -7.03 0.49
C ARG A 116 18.82 -5.75 0.68
N GLY A 117 18.36 -5.53 1.90
CA GLY A 117 17.49 -4.41 2.25
C GLY A 117 16.05 -4.61 1.78
N TYR A 118 15.15 -3.81 2.34
CA TYR A 118 13.73 -3.82 1.96
C TYR A 118 13.03 -2.50 2.29
N VAL A 119 11.85 -2.31 1.71
CA VAL A 119 10.89 -1.26 2.05
C VAL A 119 9.53 -1.92 2.28
N ASP A 120 8.90 -1.58 3.39
CA ASP A 120 7.58 -2.07 3.78
C ASP A 120 6.56 -0.93 3.77
N LEU A 121 5.37 -1.18 3.22
CA LEU A 121 4.19 -0.32 3.26
C LEU A 121 3.23 -0.84 4.33
N TYR A 122 2.81 0.04 5.22
CA TYR A 122 1.91 -0.28 6.32
C TYR A 122 0.62 0.54 6.25
N SER A 123 -0.50 -0.07 6.63
CA SER A 123 -1.77 0.61 6.81
C SER A 123 -1.72 1.55 8.01
N GLY A 124 -2.15 2.79 7.80
CA GLY A 124 -2.31 3.76 8.88
C GLY A 124 -3.41 3.37 9.85
N ARG A 125 -4.46 2.73 9.36
CA ARG A 125 -5.63 2.34 10.17
C ARG A 125 -5.29 1.39 11.31
N ASP A 126 -4.48 0.37 11.08
CA ASP A 126 -4.21 -0.69 12.05
C ASP A 126 -2.74 -1.11 12.18
N GLY A 127 -1.83 -0.46 11.44
CA GLY A 127 -0.41 -0.79 11.42
C GLY A 127 -0.07 -2.12 10.76
N SER A 128 -1.00 -2.73 10.02
CA SER A 128 -0.74 -4.01 9.34
C SER A 128 0.14 -3.80 8.10
N LEU A 129 1.02 -4.78 7.84
CA LEU A 129 1.82 -4.81 6.62
C LEU A 129 0.90 -5.00 5.41
N MET A 130 0.99 -4.10 4.44
CA MET A 130 0.22 -4.14 3.19
C MET A 130 1.05 -4.74 2.06
N LYS A 131 2.25 -4.23 1.85
CA LYS A 131 3.14 -4.65 0.77
C LYS A 131 4.60 -4.52 1.18
N SER A 132 5.44 -5.29 0.51
CA SER A 132 6.87 -5.30 0.75
C SER A 132 7.64 -5.39 -0.54
N TRP A 133 8.77 -4.70 -0.61
CA TRP A 133 9.72 -4.78 -1.72
C TRP A 133 11.10 -5.07 -1.16
N ASP A 134 11.70 -6.16 -1.63
CA ASP A 134 13.07 -6.54 -1.29
C ASP A 134 14.05 -6.08 -2.37
N GLY A 135 15.29 -5.81 -2.00
CA GLY A 135 16.37 -5.57 -2.95
C GLY A 135 16.54 -6.76 -3.91
N ALA A 136 16.94 -6.50 -5.14
CA ALA A 136 17.03 -7.52 -6.20
C ALA A 136 18.09 -8.58 -5.89
N ALA A 137 19.18 -8.21 -5.21
CA ALA A 137 20.29 -9.08 -4.88
C ALA A 137 20.90 -8.79 -3.52
N ASP A 138 21.72 -9.72 -3.02
CA ASP A 138 22.51 -9.52 -1.81
C ASP A 138 23.42 -8.29 -1.95
N PHE A 139 23.57 -7.54 -0.88
CA PHE A 139 24.34 -6.29 -0.79
C PHE A 139 23.79 -5.11 -1.63
N ASP A 140 22.54 -5.15 -2.06
CA ASP A 140 21.90 -4.02 -2.73
C ASP A 140 21.63 -2.88 -1.75
N HIS A 141 21.38 -3.20 -0.49
CA HIS A 141 21.03 -2.25 0.55
C HIS A 141 19.87 -1.33 0.16
N MET A 142 18.80 -1.92 -0.43
CA MET A 142 17.58 -1.19 -0.72
C MET A 142 16.87 -0.82 0.57
N GLY A 143 16.53 0.44 0.76
CA GLY A 143 15.89 0.88 2.00
C GLY A 143 15.66 2.38 2.06
N ARG A 144 16.14 3.14 1.07
CA ARG A 144 15.81 4.56 0.94
C ARG A 144 14.48 4.69 0.22
N VAL A 145 13.55 5.46 0.78
CA VAL A 145 12.21 5.62 0.22
C VAL A 145 11.80 7.08 0.17
N ALA A 146 11.11 7.47 -0.89
CA ALA A 146 10.46 8.76 -1.05
C ALA A 146 9.28 8.64 -2.02
N LEU A 147 8.29 9.53 -1.90
CA LEU A 147 7.27 9.69 -2.94
C LEU A 147 7.87 10.36 -4.18
N ALA A 148 7.44 9.89 -5.35
CA ALA A 148 7.77 10.47 -6.64
C ALA A 148 6.64 11.39 -7.17
N GLY A 149 5.44 11.31 -6.57
CA GLY A 149 4.22 11.86 -7.14
C GLY A 149 3.75 11.03 -8.35
N ASP A 150 2.65 11.42 -8.96
CA ASP A 150 2.11 10.79 -10.19
C ASP A 150 2.99 11.13 -11.40
N ILE A 151 4.06 10.35 -11.64
CA ILE A 151 5.02 10.59 -12.70
C ILE A 151 4.62 9.99 -14.05
N ASN A 152 3.68 9.03 -14.04
CA ASN A 152 3.20 8.37 -15.25
C ASN A 152 1.87 8.96 -15.75
N GLY A 153 1.20 9.83 -14.96
CA GLY A 153 -0.05 10.50 -15.29
C GLY A 153 -1.28 9.61 -15.17
N ASP A 154 -1.20 8.55 -14.36
CA ASP A 154 -2.30 7.62 -14.19
C ASP A 154 -3.24 7.97 -13.01
N GLY A 155 -2.87 8.93 -12.19
CA GLY A 155 -3.63 9.45 -11.05
C GLY A 155 -3.29 8.80 -9.72
N ASP A 156 -2.37 7.84 -9.70
CA ASP A 156 -1.81 7.27 -8.48
C ASP A 156 -0.39 7.80 -8.26
N GLU A 157 0.08 7.80 -7.04
CA GLU A 157 1.45 8.22 -6.74
C GLU A 157 2.42 7.05 -6.90
N GLU A 158 3.64 7.35 -7.37
CA GLU A 158 4.75 6.41 -7.38
C GLU A 158 5.65 6.61 -6.18
N ILE A 159 6.28 5.51 -5.75
CA ILE A 159 7.41 5.54 -4.81
C ILE A 159 8.74 5.32 -5.51
N MET A 160 9.74 6.00 -5.03
CA MET A 160 11.14 5.76 -5.37
C MET A 160 11.82 5.00 -4.24
N MET A 161 12.45 3.88 -4.57
CA MET A 161 13.24 3.09 -3.64
C MET A 161 14.68 3.04 -4.10
N GLY A 162 15.60 3.46 -3.25
CA GLY A 162 17.03 3.51 -3.54
C GLY A 162 17.77 2.34 -2.96
N ALA A 163 18.56 1.68 -3.81
CA ALA A 163 19.58 0.70 -3.45
C ALA A 163 20.95 1.30 -3.71
N TRP A 164 21.72 1.61 -2.67
CA TRP A 164 22.95 2.38 -2.82
C TRP A 164 24.18 1.55 -3.21
N LEU A 165 24.07 0.22 -3.13
CA LEU A 165 25.01 -0.73 -3.71
C LEU A 165 24.24 -1.70 -4.61
N GLN A 166 24.93 -2.32 -5.54
CA GLN A 166 24.42 -3.44 -6.33
C GLN A 166 25.55 -4.46 -6.45
N SER A 167 25.59 -5.44 -5.56
CA SER A 167 26.56 -6.55 -5.61
C SER A 167 27.98 -6.15 -6.03
N GLY A 168 28.45 -4.98 -5.51
CA GLY A 168 29.76 -4.39 -5.85
C GLY A 168 29.77 -3.46 -7.10
N GLY A 169 28.61 -3.16 -7.67
CA GLY A 169 28.39 -2.21 -8.77
C GLY A 169 27.78 -0.88 -8.35
N PRO A 170 27.43 -0.02 -9.30
CA PRO A 170 26.69 1.21 -9.01
C PRO A 170 25.30 0.85 -8.46
N GLY A 171 24.80 1.63 -7.51
CA GLY A 171 23.43 1.51 -7.01
C GLY A 171 22.37 1.71 -8.10
N TYR A 172 21.11 1.47 -7.74
CA TYR A 172 19.97 1.73 -8.60
C TYR A 172 18.82 2.42 -7.85
N VAL A 173 17.89 2.95 -8.60
CA VAL A 173 16.60 3.44 -8.10
C VAL A 173 15.51 2.61 -8.77
N SER A 174 14.64 2.04 -7.99
CA SER A 174 13.40 1.42 -8.45
C SER A 174 12.27 2.43 -8.28
N ILE A 175 11.43 2.57 -9.29
CA ILE A 175 10.22 3.40 -9.21
C ILE A 175 9.05 2.46 -9.46
N VAL A 176 8.11 2.41 -8.54
CA VAL A 176 6.94 1.53 -8.61
C VAL A 176 5.67 2.29 -8.23
N GLY A 177 4.55 1.95 -8.84
CA GLY A 177 3.25 2.47 -8.46
C GLY A 177 2.86 1.99 -7.05
N LEU A 178 2.19 2.86 -6.30
CA LEU A 178 1.55 2.50 -5.04
C LEU A 178 0.20 1.81 -5.29
N ASP A 179 0.20 0.83 -6.18
CA ASP A 179 -0.95 0.01 -6.50
C ASP A 179 -1.17 -1.02 -5.39
N ALA A 180 -1.94 -0.65 -4.36
CA ALA A 180 -2.25 -1.61 -3.32
C ALA A 180 -3.17 -2.70 -3.88
N PHE A 181 -2.61 -3.88 -4.05
CA PHE A 181 -3.28 -5.16 -4.33
C PHE A 181 -3.93 -5.32 -5.71
N LEU A 182 -3.95 -4.32 -6.59
CA LEU A 182 -4.50 -4.43 -7.92
C LEU A 182 -3.81 -3.50 -8.91
N ALA A 183 -2.97 -4.04 -9.78
CA ALA A 183 -2.36 -3.34 -10.90
C ALA A 183 -3.10 -3.60 -12.22
N MET A 184 -2.97 -2.68 -13.17
CA MET A 184 -3.55 -2.75 -14.52
C MET A 184 -2.50 -2.31 -15.55
N ASP A 185 -2.34 -3.08 -16.62
CA ASP A 185 -1.41 -2.74 -17.72
C ASP A 185 -1.92 -1.61 -18.62
N SER A 186 -3.21 -1.30 -18.57
CA SER A 186 -3.83 -0.23 -19.35
C SER A 186 -5.10 0.30 -18.67
N ARG A 187 -5.36 1.60 -18.85
CA ARG A 187 -6.61 2.25 -18.40
C ARG A 187 -7.61 2.48 -19.55
N LYS A 188 -7.35 1.90 -20.73
CA LYS A 188 -8.23 1.99 -21.89
C LYS A 188 -8.48 0.63 -22.49
N LEU A 189 -9.74 0.21 -22.47
CA LEU A 189 -10.18 -1.01 -23.13
C LEU A 189 -10.69 -0.66 -24.52
N SER A 190 -9.91 -0.98 -25.56
CA SER A 190 -10.28 -0.69 -26.94
C SER A 190 -11.17 -1.79 -27.52
N MET A 191 -12.34 -1.39 -28.03
CA MET A 191 -13.25 -2.29 -28.73
C MET A 191 -12.75 -2.70 -30.12
N SER A 192 -11.89 -1.87 -30.75
CA SER A 192 -11.35 -2.14 -32.09
C SER A 192 -10.03 -2.88 -32.06
N ALA A 193 -9.17 -2.64 -31.09
CA ALA A 193 -7.85 -3.28 -31.00
C ALA A 193 -7.92 -4.72 -30.50
N GLY A 194 -8.99 -5.08 -29.75
CA GLY A 194 -9.19 -6.43 -29.24
C GLY A 194 -8.17 -6.90 -28.19
N ALA A 195 -7.25 -6.01 -27.78
CA ALA A 195 -6.31 -6.33 -26.72
C ALA A 195 -7.01 -6.27 -25.36
N PRO A 196 -6.90 -7.30 -24.53
CA PRO A 196 -7.43 -7.25 -23.17
C PRO A 196 -6.61 -6.27 -22.30
N ILE A 197 -7.17 -5.86 -21.16
CA ILE A 197 -6.41 -5.26 -20.08
C ILE A 197 -6.06 -6.39 -19.11
N THR A 198 -4.78 -6.57 -18.82
CA THR A 198 -4.33 -7.50 -17.79
C THR A 198 -4.49 -6.87 -16.41
N LEU A 199 -5.08 -7.62 -15.49
CA LEU A 199 -5.23 -7.28 -14.09
C LEU A 199 -4.31 -8.19 -13.28
N GLU A 200 -3.41 -7.60 -12.53
CA GLU A 200 -2.52 -8.30 -11.60
C GLU A 200 -2.99 -8.02 -10.16
N VAL A 201 -3.35 -9.08 -9.46
CA VAL A 201 -3.71 -9.05 -8.03
C VAL A 201 -2.48 -9.44 -7.24
N ASP A 202 -2.10 -8.65 -6.26
CA ASP A 202 -0.87 -8.81 -5.47
C ASP A 202 -1.19 -8.50 -4.00
N PHE A 203 -1.93 -9.40 -3.35
CA PHE A 203 -2.17 -9.33 -1.91
C PHE A 203 -0.93 -9.83 -1.15
N PRO A 204 -0.72 -9.41 0.12
CA PRO A 204 0.37 -9.95 0.93
C PRO A 204 0.35 -11.48 1.02
N ASP A 205 1.53 -12.11 1.18
CA ASP A 205 1.71 -13.57 1.34
C ASP A 205 0.80 -14.17 2.44
N THR A 206 0.38 -13.34 3.41
CA THR A 206 -0.59 -13.74 4.45
C THR A 206 -1.99 -14.07 3.92
N GLU A 207 -2.27 -13.68 2.67
CA GLU A 207 -3.51 -13.99 1.95
C GLU A 207 -3.36 -15.22 1.02
N ALA A 208 -2.21 -15.88 1.00
CA ALA A 208 -1.96 -17.08 0.21
C ALA A 208 -3.04 -18.15 0.44
N GLY A 209 -3.59 -18.69 -0.64
CA GLY A 209 -4.66 -19.68 -0.59
C GLY A 209 -6.04 -19.15 -0.23
N GLN A 210 -6.20 -17.85 0.02
CA GLN A 210 -7.52 -17.24 0.24
C GLN A 210 -8.27 -17.07 -1.08
N SER A 211 -9.60 -16.97 -0.98
CA SER A 211 -10.43 -16.69 -2.16
C SER A 211 -10.44 -15.18 -2.47
N TYR A 212 -10.54 -14.83 -3.75
CA TYR A 212 -10.74 -13.44 -4.15
C TYR A 212 -11.96 -13.26 -5.07
N SER A 213 -12.47 -12.03 -5.15
CA SER A 213 -13.53 -11.66 -6.08
C SER A 213 -13.37 -10.21 -6.53
N PHE A 214 -13.50 -9.96 -7.82
CA PHE A 214 -13.61 -8.62 -8.37
C PHE A 214 -15.01 -8.05 -8.13
N LEU A 215 -15.07 -6.76 -7.85
CA LEU A 215 -16.29 -5.97 -7.75
C LEU A 215 -16.19 -4.75 -8.67
N MET A 216 -17.29 -4.33 -9.28
CA MET A 216 -17.32 -3.22 -10.23
C MET A 216 -18.49 -2.27 -9.96
N SER A 217 -18.33 -1.01 -10.38
CA SER A 217 -19.33 0.04 -10.30
C SER A 217 -19.30 0.90 -11.57
N TYR A 218 -20.47 1.43 -11.98
CA TYR A 218 -20.59 2.43 -13.04
C TYR A 218 -20.40 3.86 -12.54
N THR A 219 -20.64 4.11 -11.26
CA THR A 219 -20.75 5.47 -10.72
C THR A 219 -19.50 5.97 -10.03
N GLY A 220 -18.47 5.14 -9.94
CA GLY A 220 -17.17 5.55 -9.42
C GLY A 220 -16.91 5.17 -7.98
N GLY A 221 -15.99 5.91 -7.39
CA GLY A 221 -15.59 5.75 -6.00
C GLY A 221 -16.73 6.07 -5.03
N GLY A 222 -16.68 5.47 -3.88
CA GLY A 222 -17.64 5.62 -2.80
C GLY A 222 -17.29 4.61 -1.72
N SER A 223 -18.05 4.63 -0.61
CA SER A 223 -17.86 3.68 0.47
C SER A 223 -19.01 2.70 0.51
N SER A 224 -18.71 1.41 0.49
CA SER A 224 -19.68 0.31 0.65
C SER A 224 -19.11 -0.73 1.60
N ILE A 225 -19.97 -1.33 2.42
CA ILE A 225 -19.53 -2.39 3.37
C ILE A 225 -19.80 -3.77 2.76
N VAL A 226 -18.77 -4.60 2.66
CA VAL A 226 -18.85 -5.98 2.20
C VAL A 226 -18.16 -6.88 3.21
N GLY A 227 -18.92 -7.80 3.83
CA GLY A 227 -18.36 -8.73 4.80
C GLY A 227 -17.68 -8.09 6.01
N GLY A 228 -18.06 -6.85 6.35
CA GLY A 228 -17.50 -6.11 7.49
C GLY A 228 -16.32 -5.20 7.16
N ILE A 229 -15.80 -5.21 5.93
CA ILE A 229 -14.76 -4.28 5.47
C ILE A 229 -15.36 -3.21 4.57
N GLU A 230 -14.75 -2.05 4.56
CA GLU A 230 -15.07 -0.94 3.66
C GLU A 230 -14.42 -1.16 2.30
N VAL A 231 -15.20 -1.02 1.24
CA VAL A 231 -14.76 -1.17 -0.16
C VAL A 231 -14.89 0.16 -0.88
N PRO A 232 -13.89 0.60 -1.65
CA PRO A 232 -13.87 1.93 -2.28
C PRO A 232 -14.75 2.02 -3.53
N LEU A 233 -15.92 1.40 -3.54
CA LEU A 233 -16.87 1.38 -4.65
C LEU A 233 -18.25 1.88 -4.24
N ALA A 234 -18.86 2.69 -5.10
CA ALA A 234 -20.24 3.11 -4.93
C ALA A 234 -21.21 1.93 -5.10
N SER A 235 -22.20 1.84 -4.20
CA SER A 235 -23.23 0.80 -4.21
C SER A 235 -24.30 1.06 -5.30
N ASP A 236 -23.94 0.89 -6.56
CA ASP A 236 -24.86 0.99 -7.69
C ASP A 236 -25.47 -0.38 -8.08
N ASN A 237 -26.18 -0.41 -9.21
CA ASN A 237 -26.85 -1.62 -9.66
C ASN A 237 -25.87 -2.72 -10.10
N LEU A 238 -24.72 -2.36 -10.69
CA LEU A 238 -23.69 -3.30 -11.10
C LEU A 238 -23.07 -3.93 -9.86
N PHE A 239 -22.62 -3.11 -8.92
CA PHE A 239 -22.05 -3.56 -7.65
C PHE A 239 -22.97 -4.54 -6.91
N ARG A 240 -24.28 -4.16 -6.78
CA ARG A 240 -25.27 -5.02 -6.12
C ARG A 240 -25.53 -6.32 -6.87
N ALA A 241 -25.46 -6.31 -8.20
CA ALA A 241 -25.62 -7.53 -9.01
C ALA A 241 -24.45 -8.50 -8.79
N MET A 242 -23.22 -7.96 -8.74
CA MET A 242 -22.02 -8.78 -8.47
C MET A 242 -22.03 -9.38 -7.06
N LEU A 243 -22.45 -8.65 -6.05
CA LEU A 243 -22.65 -9.21 -4.70
C LEU A 243 -23.68 -10.35 -4.65
N ARG A 244 -24.63 -10.38 -5.58
CA ARG A 244 -25.61 -11.46 -5.72
C ARG A 244 -25.15 -12.62 -6.61
N GLY A 245 -23.89 -12.55 -7.08
CA GLY A 245 -23.26 -13.58 -7.89
C GLY A 245 -23.45 -13.45 -9.39
N TRP A 246 -23.96 -12.31 -9.88
CA TRP A 246 -23.97 -12.01 -11.31
C TRP A 246 -22.72 -11.23 -11.69
N TYR A 247 -21.95 -11.72 -12.65
CA TYR A 247 -20.72 -11.09 -13.10
C TYR A 247 -20.83 -10.73 -14.58
N PRO A 248 -20.38 -9.52 -14.98
CA PRO A 248 -20.37 -9.14 -16.38
C PRO A 248 -19.36 -10.00 -17.16
N PRO A 249 -19.66 -10.39 -18.40
CA PRO A 249 -18.78 -11.28 -19.19
C PRO A 249 -17.48 -10.60 -19.67
N ILE A 250 -17.24 -9.39 -19.27
CA ILE A 250 -16.02 -8.62 -19.55
C ILE A 250 -14.80 -9.13 -18.78
N LEU A 251 -15.03 -9.68 -17.59
CA LEU A 251 -13.96 -10.28 -16.78
C LEU A 251 -13.77 -11.74 -17.17
N GLY A 252 -12.52 -12.17 -17.37
CA GLY A 252 -12.16 -13.56 -17.58
C GLY A 252 -12.50 -14.38 -16.35
N ASP A 253 -11.65 -14.34 -15.36
CA ASP A 253 -11.88 -14.96 -14.05
C ASP A 253 -12.28 -13.90 -13.03
N THR A 254 -13.57 -13.91 -12.66
CA THR A 254 -14.13 -12.94 -11.70
C THR A 254 -13.89 -13.32 -10.24
N ARG A 255 -13.52 -14.56 -10.00
CA ARG A 255 -13.24 -15.17 -8.70
C ARG A 255 -12.16 -16.22 -8.85
N GLY A 256 -11.37 -16.41 -7.81
CA GLY A 256 -10.34 -17.42 -7.78
C GLY A 256 -9.79 -17.65 -6.39
N THR A 257 -8.65 -18.31 -6.37
CA THR A 257 -7.84 -18.51 -5.17
C THR A 257 -6.48 -17.90 -5.43
N LEU A 258 -5.99 -17.14 -4.49
CA LEU A 258 -4.65 -16.57 -4.52
C LEU A 258 -3.60 -17.68 -4.43
N ASP A 259 -2.50 -17.52 -5.13
CA ASP A 259 -1.39 -18.48 -5.11
C ASP A 259 -0.60 -18.47 -3.78
N LEU A 260 0.58 -19.08 -3.77
CA LEU A 260 1.41 -19.16 -2.55
C LEU A 260 2.06 -17.84 -2.15
N GLN A 261 2.07 -16.86 -3.03
CA GLN A 261 2.57 -15.50 -2.83
C GLN A 261 1.44 -14.51 -2.51
N GLY A 262 0.18 -14.90 -2.66
CA GLY A 262 -0.98 -14.02 -2.52
C GLY A 262 -1.42 -13.41 -3.86
N ASP A 263 -0.90 -13.93 -4.99
CA ASP A 263 -1.08 -13.35 -6.31
C ASP A 263 -2.18 -14.03 -7.12
N ALA A 264 -2.71 -13.30 -8.10
CA ALA A 264 -3.56 -13.82 -9.16
C ALA A 264 -3.52 -12.90 -10.38
N THR A 265 -3.81 -13.44 -11.54
CA THR A 265 -3.89 -12.68 -12.79
C THR A 265 -5.18 -12.99 -13.52
N THR A 266 -5.84 -11.99 -14.08
CA THR A 266 -7.00 -12.13 -14.95
C THR A 266 -7.02 -11.03 -16.01
N ASP A 267 -7.93 -11.15 -16.98
CA ASP A 267 -8.04 -10.20 -18.08
C ASP A 267 -9.43 -9.54 -18.14
N LEU A 268 -9.45 -8.25 -18.46
CA LEU A 268 -10.65 -7.55 -18.93
C LEU A 268 -10.71 -7.63 -20.45
N GLN A 269 -11.77 -8.22 -20.96
CA GLN A 269 -11.94 -8.45 -22.39
C GLN A 269 -12.95 -7.49 -23.01
N ALA A 270 -12.64 -7.01 -24.22
CA ALA A 270 -13.60 -6.27 -25.01
C ALA A 270 -14.71 -7.21 -25.54
N VAL A 271 -15.92 -7.02 -25.05
CA VAL A 271 -17.10 -7.81 -25.44
C VAL A 271 -18.16 -6.92 -26.09
N PRO A 272 -18.97 -7.43 -27.05
CA PRO A 272 -19.96 -6.61 -27.76
C PRO A 272 -20.93 -5.84 -26.83
N ALA A 273 -21.21 -6.38 -25.65
CA ALA A 273 -22.09 -5.71 -24.67
C ALA A 273 -21.56 -4.35 -24.20
N LEU A 274 -20.23 -4.11 -24.31
CA LEU A 274 -19.61 -2.83 -23.92
C LEU A 274 -19.81 -1.71 -24.94
N VAL A 275 -20.34 -1.95 -26.13
CA VAL A 275 -20.57 -0.89 -27.12
C VAL A 275 -21.45 0.23 -26.55
N SER A 276 -22.41 -0.09 -25.68
CA SER A 276 -23.23 0.89 -24.95
C SER A 276 -22.45 1.71 -23.90
N MET A 277 -21.22 1.32 -23.60
CA MET A 277 -20.34 1.94 -22.61
C MET A 277 -19.23 2.79 -23.25
N LEU A 278 -19.22 2.92 -24.59
CA LEU A 278 -18.20 3.74 -25.27
C LEU A 278 -18.14 5.16 -24.69
N GLY A 279 -16.92 5.61 -24.39
CA GLY A 279 -16.64 6.89 -23.75
C GLY A 279 -17.02 6.95 -22.27
N ARG A 280 -17.41 5.83 -21.67
CA ARG A 280 -17.70 5.77 -20.23
C ARG A 280 -16.55 5.10 -19.48
N ARG A 281 -16.44 5.45 -18.20
CA ARG A 281 -15.48 4.88 -17.27
C ARG A 281 -16.19 3.83 -16.40
N LEU A 282 -15.50 2.72 -16.19
CA LEU A 282 -15.87 1.67 -15.24
C LEU A 282 -14.86 1.65 -14.11
N TYR A 283 -15.31 1.32 -12.94
CA TYR A 283 -14.51 1.27 -11.73
C TYR A 283 -14.53 -0.13 -11.16
N LEU A 284 -13.41 -0.61 -10.65
CA LEU A 284 -13.28 -1.94 -10.06
C LEU A 284 -12.33 -1.94 -8.87
N CYS A 285 -12.53 -2.90 -7.99
CA CYS A 285 -11.59 -3.32 -6.95
C CYS A 285 -11.62 -4.84 -6.83
N VAL A 286 -10.62 -5.41 -6.19
CA VAL A 286 -10.60 -6.82 -5.81
C VAL A 286 -10.68 -6.92 -4.29
N ILE A 287 -11.34 -7.97 -3.81
CA ILE A 287 -11.52 -8.23 -2.38
C ILE A 287 -11.10 -9.67 -2.08
N SER A 288 -10.32 -9.88 -1.01
CA SER A 288 -9.99 -11.22 -0.54
C SER A 288 -10.97 -11.69 0.54
N PHE A 289 -11.19 -12.99 0.61
CA PHE A 289 -12.09 -13.63 1.56
C PHE A 289 -11.40 -14.83 2.21
N ASP A 290 -11.66 -15.02 3.48
CA ASP A 290 -11.32 -16.27 4.15
C ASP A 290 -12.01 -17.46 3.46
N ALA A 291 -11.23 -18.41 2.99
CA ALA A 291 -11.71 -19.52 2.17
C ALA A 291 -12.70 -20.44 2.90
N ALA A 292 -12.65 -20.49 4.25
CA ALA A 292 -13.52 -21.35 5.06
C ALA A 292 -14.78 -20.62 5.53
N THR A 293 -14.68 -19.37 5.94
CA THR A 293 -15.77 -18.61 6.54
C THR A 293 -16.46 -17.66 5.58
N MET A 294 -15.84 -17.38 4.41
CA MET A 294 -16.27 -16.39 3.44
C MET A 294 -16.40 -14.98 4.02
N SER A 295 -15.71 -14.69 5.12
CA SER A 295 -15.60 -13.33 5.65
C SER A 295 -14.59 -12.54 4.83
N ALA A 296 -14.92 -11.28 4.52
CA ALA A 296 -14.00 -10.39 3.79
C ALA A 296 -12.79 -10.05 4.66
N ARG A 297 -11.61 -9.97 4.04
CA ARG A 297 -10.33 -9.77 4.73
C ARG A 297 -9.65 -8.47 4.32
N ARG A 298 -9.47 -8.26 3.01
CA ARG A 298 -8.79 -7.09 2.45
C ARG A 298 -9.47 -6.63 1.17
N THR A 299 -9.28 -5.37 0.82
CA THR A 299 -9.69 -4.81 -0.47
C THR A 299 -8.51 -4.10 -1.12
N SER A 300 -8.46 -4.12 -2.46
CA SER A 300 -7.52 -3.30 -3.22
C SER A 300 -7.96 -1.83 -3.26
N THR A 301 -7.07 -0.98 -3.74
CA THR A 301 -7.41 0.36 -4.21
C THR A 301 -8.47 0.32 -5.31
N LEU A 302 -9.11 1.46 -5.52
CA LEU A 302 -10.03 1.66 -6.64
C LEU A 302 -9.24 1.79 -7.94
N ARG A 303 -9.62 1.03 -8.96
CA ARG A 303 -9.10 1.17 -10.31
C ARG A 303 -10.21 1.58 -11.26
N SER A 304 -9.86 2.25 -12.33
CA SER A 304 -10.81 2.61 -13.36
C SER A 304 -10.23 2.48 -14.76
N PHE A 305 -11.07 2.14 -15.71
CA PHE A 305 -10.71 2.12 -17.12
C PHE A 305 -11.81 2.71 -17.99
N GLU A 306 -11.43 3.24 -19.13
CA GLU A 306 -12.35 3.82 -20.12
C GLU A 306 -12.55 2.85 -21.29
N VAL A 307 -13.81 2.69 -21.72
CA VAL A 307 -14.15 1.92 -22.91
C VAL A 307 -14.01 2.82 -24.14
N THR A 308 -13.09 2.51 -25.04
CA THR A 308 -12.79 3.28 -26.24
C THR A 308 -13.11 2.50 -27.53
N LEU A 309 -13.12 3.17 -28.68
CA LEU A 309 -13.28 2.52 -30.00
C LEU A 309 -12.05 1.67 -30.36
#